data_d5d1227696eec7af0078bf05ecf6bea9
#
_entry.id   d5d1227696eec7af0078bf05ecf6bea9
#
_cell.length_a   1.000
_cell.length_b   1.000
_cell.length_c   1.000
_cell.angle_alpha   90.00
_cell.angle_beta   90.00
_cell.angle_gamma   90.00
#
_symmetry.space_group_name_H-M   'P 1'
#
loop_
_entity.id
_entity.type
_entity.pdbx_description
1 polymer ?
#
loop_
_entity_poly.entity_id
_entity_poly.type
_entity_poly.pdbx_seq_one_letter_code
_entity_poly.pdbx_strand_id
1 'polypeptide(L)'
;MATVLGLFFASSAFAGDKYALVISGASGGDAYAQKYQTWRVTFTHLLREKFSYPNDRLIVLAESESEGVQKATREQVQRVFAELRKKLTKEDQLLVFLIGHGTTSDGEDAKFNLVGPDLSATEWADLLRPLSGRVVFINTTSASFPFLRKLAARGRVVMTATDSSAQQFETVFPEFFLKAFDDGGADLDKSGRVSLWEAFTFASAGVRGWFEQKGQLPTERPLLDDTGAGIGREAQNPGVDGAVARVTYLAPDAVLALPTDAGQAVLVKRRADLERQVEELKARKETTPPDQYDAELEKLLVEIARISQQLRAKS
;
A
#
# COMPACT_ATOMS: atom_id res chain seq x y z
N MET A 1 -15.19 -54.85 -4.73
CA MET A 1 -15.43 -53.48 -5.25
C MET A 1 -15.09 -52.53 -4.10
N ALA A 2 -13.93 -51.91 -4.13
CA ALA A 2 -13.45 -50.93 -3.13
C ALA A 2 -13.68 -49.53 -3.70
N THR A 3 -14.59 -48.77 -3.07
CA THR A 3 -14.89 -47.39 -3.46
C THR A 3 -13.84 -46.49 -2.81
N VAL A 4 -12.94 -45.96 -3.64
CA VAL A 4 -11.98 -44.93 -3.21
C VAL A 4 -12.71 -43.61 -3.14
N LEU A 5 -12.95 -43.14 -1.90
CA LEU A 5 -13.50 -41.83 -1.62
C LEU A 5 -12.36 -40.81 -1.74
N GLY A 6 -12.25 -40.15 -2.90
CA GLY A 6 -11.30 -39.08 -3.12
C GLY A 6 -11.72 -37.82 -2.34
N LEU A 7 -10.99 -37.51 -1.26
CA LEU A 7 -11.09 -36.22 -0.61
C LEU A 7 -10.52 -35.12 -1.55
N PHE A 8 -11.40 -34.42 -2.23
CA PHE A 8 -11.04 -33.16 -2.88
C PHE A 8 -10.84 -32.11 -1.80
N PHE A 9 -9.57 -31.83 -1.46
CA PHE A 9 -9.23 -30.61 -0.78
C PHE A 9 -9.45 -29.45 -1.75
N ALA A 10 -10.57 -28.75 -1.59
CA ALA A 10 -10.78 -27.47 -2.23
C ALA A 10 -9.74 -26.52 -1.63
N SER A 11 -8.63 -26.28 -2.34
CA SER A 11 -7.72 -25.18 -2.03
C SER A 11 -8.51 -23.89 -2.25
N SER A 12 -9.06 -23.35 -1.16
CA SER A 12 -9.52 -21.97 -1.14
C SER A 12 -8.28 -21.12 -1.45
N ALA A 13 -8.26 -20.45 -2.60
CA ALA A 13 -7.32 -19.38 -2.82
C ALA A 13 -7.69 -18.28 -1.81
N PHE A 14 -7.12 -18.35 -0.62
CA PHE A 14 -7.21 -17.28 0.36
C PHE A 14 -6.38 -16.13 -0.22
N ALA A 15 -7.03 -15.03 -0.56
CA ALA A 15 -6.35 -13.75 -0.56
C ALA A 15 -5.74 -13.60 0.83
N GLY A 16 -4.44 -13.29 0.91
CA GLY A 16 -3.75 -13.16 2.19
C GLY A 16 -4.39 -12.08 3.05
N ASP A 17 -4.13 -12.16 4.33
CA ASP A 17 -4.63 -11.20 5.30
C ASP A 17 -3.95 -9.83 5.12
N LYS A 18 -4.69 -8.75 5.44
CA LYS A 18 -4.17 -7.39 5.41
C LYS A 18 -3.94 -6.87 6.82
N TYR A 19 -2.73 -6.44 7.07
CA TYR A 19 -2.28 -5.83 8.32
C TYR A 19 -1.94 -4.37 8.07
N ALA A 20 -2.19 -3.51 9.04
CA ALA A 20 -1.79 -2.11 9.00
C ALA A 20 -1.13 -1.70 10.31
N LEU A 21 -0.02 -0.98 10.19
CA LEU A 21 0.68 -0.28 11.26
C LEU A 21 0.68 1.21 10.92
N VAL A 22 -0.15 1.97 11.64
CA VAL A 22 -0.26 3.42 11.50
C VAL A 22 0.46 4.07 12.68
N ILE A 23 1.48 4.87 12.38
CA ILE A 23 2.29 5.53 13.42
C ILE A 23 2.22 7.03 13.25
N SER A 24 1.77 7.73 14.27
CA SER A 24 1.98 9.16 14.40
C SER A 24 3.08 9.42 15.42
N GLY A 25 4.19 9.97 14.94
CA GLY A 25 5.38 10.20 15.74
C GLY A 25 5.27 11.40 16.68
N ALA A 26 6.39 11.81 17.27
CA ALA A 26 6.47 13.01 18.10
C ALA A 26 6.08 14.26 17.31
N SER A 27 5.17 15.05 17.85
CA SER A 27 4.59 16.21 17.15
C SER A 27 5.47 17.45 17.25
N GLY A 28 6.19 17.62 18.36
CA GLY A 28 6.98 18.83 18.62
C GLY A 28 6.15 20.06 18.96
N GLY A 29 4.82 19.96 19.06
CA GLY A 29 3.94 21.07 19.49
C GLY A 29 2.46 20.81 19.22
N ASP A 30 1.60 21.55 19.94
CA ASP A 30 0.13 21.31 19.94
C ASP A 30 -0.53 21.40 18.57
N ALA A 31 -0.09 22.33 17.73
CA ALA A 31 -0.66 22.50 16.38
C ALA A 31 -0.41 21.26 15.50
N TYR A 32 0.79 20.70 15.58
CA TYR A 32 1.14 19.47 14.90
C TYR A 32 0.46 18.25 15.54
N ALA A 33 0.37 18.21 16.86
CA ALA A 33 -0.31 17.13 17.58
C ALA A 33 -1.76 16.99 17.12
N GLN A 34 -2.51 18.10 17.02
CA GLN A 34 -3.89 18.11 16.54
C GLN A 34 -4.00 17.64 15.06
N LYS A 35 -3.10 18.12 14.22
CA LYS A 35 -3.08 17.78 12.79
C LYS A 35 -2.78 16.29 12.58
N TYR A 36 -1.75 15.76 13.25
CA TYR A 36 -1.38 14.36 13.18
C TYR A 36 -2.46 13.45 13.76
N GLN A 37 -3.11 13.87 14.84
CA GLN A 37 -4.27 13.17 15.39
C GLN A 37 -5.41 13.12 14.36
N THR A 38 -5.72 14.23 13.69
CA THR A 38 -6.76 14.27 12.67
C THR A 38 -6.45 13.29 11.54
N TRP A 39 -5.25 13.34 10.96
CA TRP A 39 -4.87 12.43 9.88
C TRP A 39 -4.88 10.96 10.33
N ARG A 40 -4.34 10.67 11.51
CA ARG A 40 -4.32 9.32 12.07
C ARG A 40 -5.74 8.78 12.29
N VAL A 41 -6.62 9.57 12.90
CA VAL A 41 -8.01 9.17 13.15
C VAL A 41 -8.76 8.96 11.83
N THR A 42 -8.64 9.89 10.88
CA THR A 42 -9.24 9.75 9.55
C THR A 42 -8.77 8.47 8.86
N PHE A 43 -7.46 8.21 8.87
CA PHE A 43 -6.93 7.02 8.20
C PHE A 43 -7.32 5.72 8.90
N THR A 44 -7.27 5.66 10.22
CA THR A 44 -7.69 4.47 10.96
C THR A 44 -9.17 4.19 10.83
N HIS A 45 -10.01 5.24 10.78
CA HIS A 45 -11.43 5.13 10.48
C HIS A 45 -11.67 4.55 9.07
N LEU A 46 -10.98 5.09 8.06
CA LEU A 46 -11.01 4.59 6.68
C LEU A 46 -10.66 3.09 6.62
N LEU A 47 -9.57 2.69 7.29
CA LEU A 47 -9.13 1.30 7.32
C LEU A 47 -10.17 0.37 7.97
N ARG A 48 -10.82 0.81 9.07
CA ARG A 48 -11.84 0.01 9.76
C ARG A 48 -13.16 -0.04 9.00
N GLU A 49 -13.74 1.13 8.73
CA GLU A 49 -15.12 1.22 8.25
C GLU A 49 -15.24 0.98 6.75
N LYS A 50 -14.33 1.55 5.95
CA LYS A 50 -14.38 1.40 4.50
C LYS A 50 -13.65 0.14 4.01
N PHE A 51 -12.51 -0.18 4.63
CA PHE A 51 -11.67 -1.30 4.19
C PHE A 51 -11.75 -2.52 5.11
N SER A 52 -12.59 -2.49 6.14
CA SER A 52 -12.89 -3.64 7.00
C SER A 52 -11.67 -4.33 7.62
N TYR A 53 -10.65 -3.56 7.98
CA TYR A 53 -9.50 -4.11 8.70
C TYR A 53 -9.92 -4.56 10.10
N PRO A 54 -9.68 -5.83 10.46
CA PRO A 54 -9.98 -6.32 11.81
C PRO A 54 -9.13 -5.59 12.86
N ASN A 55 -9.66 -5.38 14.06
CA ASN A 55 -8.97 -4.66 15.12
C ASN A 55 -7.64 -5.30 15.54
N ASP A 56 -7.51 -6.61 15.46
CA ASP A 56 -6.29 -7.37 15.77
C ASP A 56 -5.22 -7.28 14.66
N ARG A 57 -5.57 -6.70 13.50
CA ARG A 57 -4.68 -6.48 12.36
C ARG A 57 -4.44 -4.99 12.07
N LEU A 58 -5.06 -4.10 12.82
CA LEU A 58 -4.85 -2.66 12.74
C LEU A 58 -4.16 -2.18 14.02
N ILE A 59 -2.86 -1.97 13.93
CA ILE A 59 -2.01 -1.51 15.02
C ILE A 59 -1.81 -0.02 14.89
N VAL A 60 -2.08 0.73 15.95
CA VAL A 60 -1.98 2.19 15.96
C VAL A 60 -1.05 2.63 17.07
N LEU A 61 -0.02 3.39 16.69
CA LEU A 61 0.92 4.02 17.62
C LEU A 61 0.82 5.54 17.50
N ALA A 62 0.90 6.24 18.63
CA ALA A 62 0.86 7.69 18.66
C ALA A 62 1.71 8.26 19.82
N GLU A 63 1.94 9.58 19.77
CA GLU A 63 2.66 10.28 20.84
C GLU A 63 2.00 10.11 22.20
N SER A 64 0.66 10.15 22.24
CA SER A 64 -0.14 9.91 23.44
C SER A 64 -0.94 8.63 23.32
N GLU A 65 -0.96 7.85 24.39
CA GLU A 65 -1.75 6.63 24.50
C GLU A 65 -3.24 6.95 24.68
N SER A 66 -4.07 6.08 24.12
CA SER A 66 -5.52 6.08 24.32
C SER A 66 -6.05 4.68 24.05
N GLU A 67 -7.36 4.48 24.18
CA GLU A 67 -7.97 3.18 23.90
C GLU A 67 -7.64 2.70 22.46
N GLY A 68 -7.03 1.53 22.36
CA GLY A 68 -6.60 0.96 21.08
C GLY A 68 -5.39 1.65 20.42
N VAL A 69 -4.76 2.62 21.10
CA VAL A 69 -3.58 3.37 20.61
C VAL A 69 -2.45 3.25 21.62
N GLN A 70 -1.33 2.70 21.21
CA GLN A 70 -0.13 2.52 22.03
C GLN A 70 0.87 3.66 21.77
N LYS A 71 1.83 3.82 22.68
CA LYS A 71 2.82 4.88 22.56
C LYS A 71 3.80 4.63 21.42
N ALA A 72 4.07 5.65 20.62
CA ALA A 72 4.99 5.58 19.49
C ALA A 72 6.44 5.73 19.95
N THR A 73 6.98 4.70 20.63
CA THR A 73 8.38 4.63 21.01
C THR A 73 9.12 3.62 20.15
N ARG A 74 10.45 3.74 20.12
CA ARG A 74 11.35 2.80 19.46
C ARG A 74 11.12 1.36 19.89
N GLU A 75 11.05 1.12 21.18
CA GLU A 75 10.85 -0.21 21.76
C GLU A 75 9.50 -0.80 21.36
N GLN A 76 8.47 0.05 21.31
CA GLN A 76 7.13 -0.40 20.93
C GLN A 76 7.08 -0.75 19.44
N VAL A 77 7.71 0.05 18.57
CA VAL A 77 7.84 -0.29 17.14
C VAL A 77 8.56 -1.63 16.97
N GLN A 78 9.70 -1.82 17.65
CA GLN A 78 10.45 -3.08 17.59
C GLN A 78 9.62 -4.28 18.07
N ARG A 79 8.85 -4.12 19.13
CA ARG A 79 7.94 -5.16 19.65
C ARG A 79 6.87 -5.51 18.62
N VAL A 80 6.24 -4.52 18.00
CA VAL A 80 5.23 -4.72 16.95
C VAL A 80 5.82 -5.50 15.78
N PHE A 81 7.02 -5.13 15.31
CA PHE A 81 7.67 -5.87 14.22
C PHE A 81 8.04 -7.30 14.61
N ALA A 82 8.46 -7.54 15.85
CA ALA A 82 8.72 -8.89 16.35
C ALA A 82 7.45 -9.77 16.35
N GLU A 83 6.28 -9.19 16.66
CA GLU A 83 5.00 -9.89 16.57
C GLU A 83 4.52 -10.09 15.14
N LEU A 84 4.65 -9.08 14.28
CA LEU A 84 4.31 -9.17 12.85
C LEU A 84 5.14 -10.26 12.16
N ARG A 85 6.42 -10.39 12.51
CA ARG A 85 7.31 -11.44 11.98
C ARG A 85 6.80 -12.86 12.28
N LYS A 86 6.12 -13.05 13.41
CA LYS A 86 5.55 -14.37 13.80
C LYS A 86 4.23 -14.64 13.07
N LYS A 87 3.47 -13.59 12.73
CA LYS A 87 2.11 -13.70 12.19
C LYS A 87 2.06 -13.70 10.67
N LEU A 88 2.88 -12.87 10.02
CA LEU A 88 2.81 -12.66 8.58
C LEU A 88 3.25 -13.89 7.78
N THR A 89 2.43 -14.27 6.83
CA THR A 89 2.70 -15.27 5.81
C THR A 89 3.14 -14.61 4.49
N LYS A 90 3.49 -15.39 3.48
CA LYS A 90 3.90 -14.86 2.16
C LYS A 90 2.75 -14.25 1.38
N GLU A 91 1.54 -14.65 1.67
CA GLU A 91 0.31 -14.23 1.02
C GLU A 91 -0.20 -12.90 1.58
N ASP A 92 0.22 -12.54 2.80
CA ASP A 92 -0.27 -11.37 3.52
C ASP A 92 0.31 -10.05 2.99
N GLN A 93 -0.40 -8.97 3.29
CA GLN A 93 0.03 -7.60 3.01
C GLN A 93 0.15 -6.80 4.30
N LEU A 94 1.30 -6.18 4.52
CA LEU A 94 1.53 -5.21 5.59
C LEU A 94 1.60 -3.80 5.03
N LEU A 95 0.71 -2.93 5.49
CA LEU A 95 0.82 -1.49 5.33
C LEU A 95 1.56 -0.89 6.55
N VAL A 96 2.59 -0.09 6.31
CA VAL A 96 3.19 0.81 7.31
C VAL A 96 2.97 2.23 6.84
N PHE A 97 2.30 3.04 7.66
CA PHE A 97 1.98 4.43 7.33
C PHE A 97 2.51 5.35 8.43
N LEU A 98 3.47 6.20 8.07
CA LEU A 98 4.13 7.12 9.00
C LEU A 98 3.61 8.54 8.82
N ILE A 99 3.14 9.14 9.93
CA ILE A 99 2.69 10.54 10.05
C ILE A 99 3.61 11.23 11.07
N GLY A 100 4.15 12.38 10.77
CA GLY A 100 4.99 13.09 11.72
C GLY A 100 6.10 13.90 11.07
N HIS A 101 7.15 14.10 11.84
CA HIS A 101 8.38 14.71 11.37
C HIS A 101 9.43 13.67 11.01
N GLY A 102 10.22 13.99 10.00
CA GLY A 102 11.47 13.33 9.72
C GLY A 102 12.63 14.30 9.93
N THR A 103 13.73 13.81 10.42
CA THR A 103 14.98 14.57 10.57
C THR A 103 16.11 13.87 9.85
N THR A 104 17.10 14.64 9.45
CA THR A 104 18.35 14.13 8.91
C THR A 104 19.50 14.83 9.58
N SER A 105 20.48 14.06 10.04
CA SER A 105 21.80 14.54 10.39
C SER A 105 22.74 14.06 9.29
N ASP A 106 23.49 14.97 8.70
CA ASP A 106 24.51 14.69 7.67
C ASP A 106 24.03 14.12 6.32
N GLY A 107 22.70 14.17 6.03
CA GLY A 107 22.14 13.87 4.71
C GLY A 107 22.03 12.39 4.32
N GLU A 108 22.61 11.45 5.09
CA GLU A 108 22.69 10.05 4.68
C GLU A 108 21.70 9.11 5.37
N ASP A 109 21.37 9.31 6.65
CA ASP A 109 20.48 8.42 7.41
C ASP A 109 19.36 9.20 8.09
N ALA A 110 18.31 9.50 7.30
CA ALA A 110 17.13 10.17 7.82
C ALA A 110 16.44 9.32 8.89
N LYS A 111 15.80 9.99 9.84
CA LYS A 111 15.09 9.37 10.96
C LYS A 111 13.62 9.75 10.92
N PHE A 112 12.79 8.84 11.36
CA PHE A 112 11.41 9.12 11.74
C PHE A 112 11.37 9.43 13.23
N ASN A 113 10.81 10.59 13.59
CA ASN A 113 10.83 11.10 14.95
C ASN A 113 9.77 10.41 15.81
N LEU A 114 10.24 9.69 16.81
CA LEU A 114 9.43 8.96 17.78
C LEU A 114 9.42 9.67 19.14
N VAL A 115 8.62 9.18 20.06
CA VAL A 115 8.70 9.59 21.45
C VAL A 115 9.94 8.95 22.10
N GLY A 116 10.95 9.73 22.37
CA GLY A 116 12.25 9.26 22.82
C GLY A 116 13.22 9.06 21.66
N PRO A 117 14.02 7.98 21.63
CA PRO A 117 14.97 7.75 20.55
C PRO A 117 14.28 7.44 19.23
N ASP A 118 14.74 8.09 18.15
CA ASP A 118 14.21 7.92 16.80
C ASP A 118 14.70 6.62 16.15
N LEU A 119 14.03 6.22 15.07
CA LEU A 119 14.44 5.13 14.18
C LEU A 119 14.92 5.66 12.84
N SER A 120 16.14 5.29 12.45
CA SER A 120 16.69 5.65 11.16
C SER A 120 16.16 4.79 10.03
N ALA A 121 16.29 5.27 8.78
CA ALA A 121 15.89 4.53 7.60
C ALA A 121 16.59 3.16 7.50
N THR A 122 17.85 3.07 7.93
CA THR A 122 18.59 1.79 7.99
C THR A 122 17.95 0.84 9.00
N GLU A 123 17.60 1.32 10.20
CA GLU A 123 16.95 0.49 11.22
C GLU A 123 15.55 0.03 10.78
N TRP A 124 14.79 0.88 10.08
CA TRP A 124 13.53 0.48 9.46
C TRP A 124 13.73 -0.63 8.41
N ALA A 125 14.79 -0.54 7.59
CA ALA A 125 15.12 -1.59 6.64
C ALA A 125 15.44 -2.92 7.33
N ASP A 126 16.14 -2.88 8.47
CA ASP A 126 16.46 -4.06 9.27
C ASP A 126 15.20 -4.71 9.89
N LEU A 127 14.25 -3.90 10.37
CA LEU A 127 12.97 -4.37 10.87
C LEU A 127 12.11 -5.03 9.77
N LEU A 128 12.15 -4.50 8.55
CA LEU A 128 11.37 -5.00 7.41
C LEU A 128 11.98 -6.22 6.73
N ARG A 129 13.31 -6.40 6.80
CA ARG A 129 14.05 -7.46 6.09
C ARG A 129 13.56 -8.88 6.42
N PRO A 130 13.28 -9.24 7.69
CA PRO A 130 12.87 -10.59 8.05
C PRO A 130 11.37 -10.86 7.86
N LEU A 131 10.58 -9.89 7.41
CA LEU A 131 9.14 -10.07 7.25
C LEU A 131 8.83 -10.88 5.99
N SER A 132 7.85 -11.75 6.11
CA SER A 132 7.20 -12.41 4.98
C SER A 132 6.09 -11.51 4.42
N GLY A 133 5.65 -11.81 3.20
CA GLY A 133 4.52 -11.12 2.58
C GLY A 133 4.89 -9.83 1.84
N ARG A 134 3.87 -9.19 1.35
CA ARG A 134 3.96 -7.94 0.59
C ARG A 134 4.00 -6.75 1.55
N VAL A 135 4.95 -5.85 1.36
CA VAL A 135 5.06 -4.66 2.21
C VAL A 135 4.76 -3.40 1.40
N VAL A 136 3.85 -2.59 1.92
CA VAL A 136 3.57 -1.22 1.48
C VAL A 136 4.07 -0.29 2.57
N PHE A 137 5.08 0.52 2.28
CA PHE A 137 5.66 1.46 3.22
C PHE A 137 5.47 2.89 2.72
N ILE A 138 4.73 3.69 3.45
CA ILE A 138 4.39 5.07 3.09
C ILE A 138 4.93 5.98 4.19
N ASN A 139 5.97 6.73 3.87
CA ASN A 139 6.53 7.73 4.75
C ASN A 139 6.09 9.12 4.28
N THR A 140 5.16 9.71 5.00
CA THR A 140 4.59 11.01 4.65
C THR A 140 5.31 12.19 5.29
N THR A 141 6.48 11.96 5.92
CA THR A 141 7.20 12.99 6.68
C THR A 141 8.16 13.80 5.81
N SER A 142 8.64 14.92 6.37
CA SER A 142 9.82 15.61 5.86
C SER A 142 11.04 14.69 5.81
N ALA A 143 12.08 15.04 5.06
CA ALA A 143 13.32 14.28 4.92
C ALA A 143 13.12 12.77 4.62
N SER A 144 12.01 12.40 4.02
CA SER A 144 11.64 10.98 3.83
C SER A 144 12.38 10.28 2.68
N PHE A 145 12.99 11.01 1.76
CA PHE A 145 13.68 10.44 0.58
C PHE A 145 14.67 9.30 0.90
N PRO A 146 15.56 9.40 1.92
CA PRO A 146 16.51 8.32 2.20
C PRO A 146 15.85 6.98 2.56
N PHE A 147 14.61 7.01 3.10
CA PHE A 147 13.82 5.80 3.36
C PHE A 147 13.56 5.03 2.06
N LEU A 148 13.22 5.71 0.97
CA LEU A 148 12.97 5.06 -0.31
C LEU A 148 14.17 4.22 -0.75
N ARG A 149 15.38 4.78 -0.72
CA ARG A 149 16.61 4.08 -1.10
C ARG A 149 16.95 2.90 -0.18
N LYS A 150 16.73 3.07 1.13
CA LYS A 150 17.10 2.06 2.14
C LYS A 150 16.11 0.91 2.19
N LEU A 151 14.83 1.20 1.91
CA LEU A 151 13.74 0.23 2.03
C LEU A 151 13.40 -0.47 0.71
N ALA A 152 13.92 0.00 -0.41
CA ALA A 152 13.67 -0.57 -1.72
C ALA A 152 13.98 -2.08 -1.75
N ALA A 153 13.01 -2.86 -2.21
CA ALA A 153 13.15 -4.31 -2.40
C ALA A 153 12.09 -4.81 -3.40
N ARG A 154 12.37 -5.88 -4.12
CA ARG A 154 11.39 -6.48 -5.05
C ARG A 154 10.10 -6.88 -4.32
N GLY A 155 8.95 -6.53 -4.91
CA GLY A 155 7.64 -6.82 -4.32
C GLY A 155 7.23 -5.89 -3.17
N ARG A 156 8.02 -4.87 -2.90
CA ARG A 156 7.70 -3.82 -1.92
C ARG A 156 7.30 -2.56 -2.65
N VAL A 157 6.26 -1.89 -2.17
CA VAL A 157 5.89 -0.54 -2.59
C VAL A 157 6.38 0.44 -1.54
N VAL A 158 7.24 1.37 -1.92
CA VAL A 158 7.74 2.43 -1.02
C VAL A 158 7.31 3.78 -1.58
N MET A 159 6.65 4.58 -0.76
CA MET A 159 6.29 5.97 -1.07
C MET A 159 6.91 6.92 -0.08
N THR A 160 7.40 8.05 -0.55
CA THR A 160 7.92 9.13 0.28
C THR A 160 7.30 10.47 -0.15
N ALA A 161 7.11 11.39 0.81
CA ALA A 161 6.56 12.70 0.52
C ALA A 161 7.60 13.64 -0.12
N THR A 162 8.90 13.36 0.07
CA THR A 162 9.97 14.25 -0.39
C THR A 162 10.97 13.53 -1.28
N ASP A 163 11.60 14.27 -2.20
CA ASP A 163 12.66 13.82 -3.10
C ASP A 163 14.07 14.17 -2.60
N SER A 164 14.16 14.81 -1.45
CA SER A 164 15.42 15.27 -0.86
C SER A 164 15.41 15.13 0.65
N SER A 165 16.55 14.76 1.22
CA SER A 165 16.79 14.78 2.65
C SER A 165 16.88 16.21 3.23
N ALA A 166 17.15 17.20 2.38
CA ALA A 166 17.21 18.60 2.78
C ALA A 166 15.82 19.24 2.98
N GLN A 167 14.76 18.60 2.52
CA GLN A 167 13.39 19.07 2.73
C GLN A 167 12.94 18.75 4.16
N GLN A 168 12.94 19.76 5.02
CA GLN A 168 12.62 19.66 6.45
C GLN A 168 11.30 20.34 6.82
N PHE A 169 10.61 20.93 5.86
CA PHE A 169 9.32 21.55 6.11
C PHE A 169 8.23 20.50 6.26
N GLU A 170 7.16 20.89 6.98
CA GLU A 170 5.98 20.05 7.06
C GLU A 170 5.43 19.71 5.67
N THR A 171 4.99 18.48 5.51
CA THR A 171 4.42 17.97 4.28
C THR A 171 2.89 18.08 4.26
N VAL A 172 2.32 18.23 3.06
CA VAL A 172 0.86 18.18 2.83
C VAL A 172 0.42 16.88 2.15
N PHE A 173 1.37 16.05 1.74
CA PHE A 173 1.10 14.77 1.08
C PHE A 173 0.12 13.88 1.86
N PRO A 174 0.20 13.74 3.22
CA PRO A 174 -0.73 12.89 3.95
C PRO A 174 -2.19 13.33 3.76
N GLU A 175 -2.46 14.63 3.73
CA GLU A 175 -3.82 15.14 3.52
C GLU A 175 -4.40 14.70 2.18
N PHE A 176 -3.63 14.86 1.10
CA PHE A 176 -4.08 14.48 -0.23
C PHE A 176 -4.11 12.95 -0.43
N PHE A 177 -3.20 12.22 0.20
CA PHE A 177 -3.23 10.76 0.16
C PHE A 177 -4.50 10.19 0.82
N LEU A 178 -4.92 10.75 1.94
CA LEU A 178 -6.16 10.36 2.60
C LEU A 178 -7.40 10.73 1.76
N LYS A 179 -7.42 11.93 1.18
CA LYS A 179 -8.50 12.38 0.29
C LYS A 179 -8.69 11.50 -0.94
N ALA A 180 -7.64 10.83 -1.42
CA ALA A 180 -7.75 9.90 -2.56
C ALA A 180 -8.79 8.80 -2.33
N PHE A 181 -9.09 8.47 -1.09
CA PHE A 181 -10.04 7.41 -0.76
C PHE A 181 -11.44 7.90 -0.38
N ASP A 182 -11.69 9.22 -0.34
CA ASP A 182 -12.96 9.76 0.17
C ASP A 182 -14.10 9.71 -0.86
N ASP A 183 -13.95 10.33 -2.01
CA ASP A 183 -15.03 10.66 -2.94
C ASP A 183 -15.00 9.91 -4.29
N GLY A 184 -14.04 8.96 -4.43
CA GLY A 184 -13.87 8.22 -5.68
C GLY A 184 -13.18 9.00 -6.81
N GLY A 185 -12.80 10.27 -6.58
CA GLY A 185 -12.12 11.10 -7.58
C GLY A 185 -10.74 10.58 -7.98
N ALA A 186 -10.16 9.70 -7.18
CA ALA A 186 -8.90 9.03 -7.48
C ALA A 186 -9.05 7.73 -8.29
N ASP A 187 -10.24 7.16 -8.40
CA ASP A 187 -10.52 5.96 -9.22
C ASP A 187 -10.53 6.32 -10.71
N LEU A 188 -9.33 6.37 -11.31
CA LEU A 188 -9.12 6.84 -12.67
C LEU A 188 -9.56 5.83 -13.73
N ASP A 189 -9.41 4.55 -13.44
CA ASP A 189 -9.81 3.45 -14.33
C ASP A 189 -11.27 3.01 -14.16
N LYS A 190 -11.97 3.62 -13.17
CA LYS A 190 -13.38 3.34 -12.81
C LYS A 190 -13.63 1.87 -12.45
N SER A 191 -12.64 1.26 -11.81
CA SER A 191 -12.73 -0.11 -11.30
C SER A 191 -13.62 -0.25 -10.06
N GLY A 192 -14.00 0.87 -9.44
CA GLY A 192 -14.70 0.93 -8.15
C GLY A 192 -13.76 0.80 -6.96
N ARG A 193 -12.46 0.76 -7.19
CA ARG A 193 -11.42 0.63 -6.16
C ARG A 193 -10.28 1.59 -6.47
N VAL A 194 -9.72 2.19 -5.45
CA VAL A 194 -8.52 3.04 -5.59
C VAL A 194 -7.27 2.20 -5.32
N SER A 195 -6.44 2.01 -6.34
CA SER A 195 -5.12 1.37 -6.21
C SER A 195 -4.13 2.31 -5.52
N LEU A 196 -3.01 1.77 -5.06
CA LEU A 196 -1.94 2.62 -4.49
C LEU A 196 -1.34 3.58 -5.52
N TRP A 197 -1.30 3.17 -6.79
CA TRP A 197 -0.85 4.06 -7.86
C TRP A 197 -1.79 5.25 -8.06
N GLU A 198 -3.09 5.01 -8.05
CA GLU A 198 -4.09 6.07 -8.20
C GLU A 198 -4.08 7.01 -7.02
N ALA A 199 -4.00 6.46 -5.79
CA ALA A 199 -3.86 7.28 -4.58
C ALA A 199 -2.59 8.14 -4.61
N PHE A 200 -1.45 7.57 -5.05
CA PHE A 200 -0.19 8.29 -5.21
C PHE A 200 -0.28 9.39 -6.26
N THR A 201 -0.89 9.10 -7.42
CA THR A 201 -1.08 10.06 -8.51
C THR A 201 -1.97 11.22 -8.09
N PHE A 202 -3.10 10.92 -7.44
CA PHE A 202 -4.03 11.90 -6.90
C PHE A 202 -3.35 12.79 -5.86
N ALA A 203 -2.64 12.19 -4.89
CA ALA A 203 -1.92 12.93 -3.86
C ALA A 203 -0.82 13.81 -4.44
N SER A 204 -0.03 13.30 -5.39
CA SER A 204 1.02 14.08 -6.04
C SER A 204 0.48 15.28 -6.81
N ALA A 205 -0.66 15.13 -7.48
CA ALA A 205 -1.35 16.24 -8.14
C ALA A 205 -1.88 17.26 -7.13
N GLY A 206 -2.45 16.79 -6.02
CA GLY A 206 -2.93 17.63 -4.93
C GLY A 206 -1.83 18.46 -4.28
N VAL A 207 -0.67 17.85 -3.99
CA VAL A 207 0.52 18.54 -3.45
C VAL A 207 0.94 19.66 -4.41
N ARG A 208 1.10 19.35 -5.70
CA ARG A 208 1.49 20.35 -6.69
C ARG A 208 0.48 21.51 -6.76
N GLY A 209 -0.81 21.21 -6.86
CA GLY A 209 -1.87 22.22 -6.89
C GLY A 209 -1.90 23.10 -5.64
N TRP A 210 -1.56 22.55 -4.47
CA TRP A 210 -1.47 23.30 -3.23
C TRP A 210 -0.37 24.37 -3.27
N PHE A 211 0.83 24.02 -3.79
CA PHE A 211 1.92 24.99 -3.97
C PHE A 211 1.59 26.02 -5.04
N GLU A 212 1.01 25.61 -6.16
CA GLU A 212 0.60 26.51 -7.26
C GLU A 212 -0.42 27.55 -6.78
N GLN A 213 -1.45 27.15 -6.01
CA GLN A 213 -2.45 28.07 -5.45
C GLN A 213 -1.85 29.10 -4.50
N LYS A 214 -0.73 28.78 -3.86
CA LYS A 214 0.01 29.72 -2.99
C LYS A 214 1.07 30.54 -3.73
N GLY A 215 1.23 30.35 -5.02
CA GLY A 215 2.27 31.01 -5.80
C GLY A 215 3.68 30.60 -5.36
N GLN A 216 3.84 29.39 -4.80
CA GLN A 216 5.11 28.90 -4.28
C GLN A 216 5.70 27.81 -5.19
N LEU A 217 7.02 27.72 -5.26
CA LEU A 217 7.68 26.57 -5.88
C LEU A 217 7.50 25.33 -5.00
N PRO A 218 7.15 24.17 -5.56
CA PRO A 218 7.03 22.94 -4.81
C PRO A 218 8.36 22.57 -4.13
N THR A 219 8.36 22.50 -2.81
CA THR A 219 9.47 21.97 -2.01
C THR A 219 9.22 20.51 -1.66
N GLU A 220 8.00 20.03 -1.84
CA GLU A 220 7.56 18.67 -1.58
C GLU A 220 7.29 17.97 -2.91
N ARG A 221 7.99 16.87 -3.16
CA ARG A 221 7.85 16.05 -4.37
C ARG A 221 7.72 14.59 -3.96
N PRO A 222 6.50 14.05 -3.98
CA PRO A 222 6.28 12.65 -3.65
C PRO A 222 6.94 11.72 -4.67
N LEU A 223 7.56 10.65 -4.16
CA LEU A 223 8.20 9.62 -4.96
C LEU A 223 7.65 8.23 -4.62
N LEU A 224 7.66 7.35 -5.61
CA LEU A 224 7.31 5.95 -5.50
C LEU A 224 8.42 5.09 -6.09
N ASP A 225 8.77 3.98 -5.40
CA ASP A 225 9.55 2.85 -5.92
C ASP A 225 8.76 1.57 -5.62
N ASP A 226 8.48 0.79 -6.65
CA ASP A 226 7.88 -0.55 -6.53
C ASP A 226 8.65 -1.60 -7.34
N THR A 227 9.76 -1.20 -7.93
CA THR A 227 10.70 -2.08 -8.64
C THR A 227 11.78 -2.64 -7.73
N GLY A 228 12.05 -1.97 -6.62
CA GLY A 228 13.14 -2.28 -5.70
C GLY A 228 14.49 -1.71 -6.16
N ALA A 229 14.49 -0.78 -7.10
CA ALA A 229 15.71 -0.13 -7.60
C ALA A 229 16.24 0.96 -6.65
N GLY A 230 15.40 1.49 -5.74
CA GLY A 230 15.77 2.57 -4.81
C GLY A 230 15.97 3.92 -5.49
N ILE A 231 15.41 4.12 -6.67
CA ILE A 231 15.55 5.38 -7.44
C ILE A 231 14.42 6.33 -7.12
N GLY A 232 13.19 5.83 -7.01
CA GLY A 232 11.96 6.61 -6.84
C GLY A 232 11.60 7.46 -8.04
N ARG A 233 10.31 7.52 -8.34
CA ARG A 233 9.79 8.27 -9.47
C ARG A 233 8.59 9.10 -9.06
N GLU A 234 8.46 10.27 -9.68
CA GLU A 234 7.26 11.09 -9.59
C GLU A 234 6.13 10.48 -10.45
N ALA A 235 4.88 10.74 -10.07
CA ALA A 235 3.71 10.22 -10.80
C ALA A 235 3.64 10.64 -12.28
N GLN A 236 4.23 11.80 -12.64
CA GLN A 236 4.26 12.30 -14.01
C GLN A 236 5.30 11.59 -14.90
N ASN A 237 6.36 11.06 -14.29
CA ASN A 237 7.46 10.38 -14.98
C ASN A 237 7.78 9.04 -14.30
N PRO A 238 6.84 8.08 -14.28
CA PRO A 238 7.00 6.85 -13.52
C PRO A 238 8.10 5.93 -14.06
N GLY A 239 8.47 6.05 -15.33
CA GLY A 239 9.36 5.08 -15.96
C GLY A 239 8.76 3.69 -15.89
N VAL A 240 9.48 2.77 -15.23
CA VAL A 240 9.03 1.38 -14.99
C VAL A 240 8.36 1.19 -13.62
N ASP A 241 8.34 2.22 -12.77
CA ASP A 241 7.66 2.19 -11.48
C ASP A 241 6.13 2.36 -11.64
N GLY A 242 5.39 1.93 -10.64
CA GLY A 242 3.93 1.97 -10.60
C GLY A 242 3.25 0.66 -11.01
N ALA A 243 3.99 -0.29 -11.55
CA ALA A 243 3.44 -1.56 -12.00
C ALA A 243 2.82 -2.38 -10.85
N VAL A 244 3.54 -2.53 -9.74
CA VAL A 244 3.05 -3.23 -8.54
C VAL A 244 2.01 -2.38 -7.81
N ALA A 245 2.20 -1.07 -7.74
CA ALA A 245 1.27 -0.15 -7.08
C ALA A 245 -0.12 -0.11 -7.76
N ARG A 246 -0.21 -0.31 -9.09
CA ARG A 246 -1.48 -0.39 -9.84
C ARG A 246 -2.34 -1.58 -9.46
N VAL A 247 -1.73 -2.67 -9.04
CA VAL A 247 -2.44 -3.91 -8.65
C VAL A 247 -2.43 -4.13 -7.13
N THR A 248 -1.99 -3.14 -6.37
CA THR A 248 -1.98 -3.18 -4.91
C THR A 248 -3.05 -2.25 -4.36
N TYR A 249 -3.92 -2.80 -3.52
CA TYR A 249 -5.06 -2.08 -2.93
C TYR A 249 -4.98 -2.14 -1.41
N LEU A 250 -5.41 -1.06 -0.74
CA LEU A 250 -5.66 -1.09 0.71
C LEU A 250 -7.00 -1.74 1.02
N ALA A 251 -8.01 -1.50 0.18
CA ALA A 251 -9.29 -2.18 0.30
C ALA A 251 -9.12 -3.70 0.26
N PRO A 252 -9.93 -4.48 1.01
CA PRO A 252 -9.94 -5.92 0.88
C PRO A 252 -10.24 -6.30 -0.56
N ASP A 253 -9.74 -7.45 -0.98
CA ASP A 253 -10.14 -8.00 -2.26
C ASP A 253 -11.66 -8.17 -2.25
N ALA A 254 -12.32 -7.76 -3.33
CA ALA A 254 -13.78 -7.85 -3.40
C ALA A 254 -14.18 -9.28 -3.02
N VAL A 255 -14.99 -9.41 -1.97
CA VAL A 255 -15.63 -10.68 -1.67
C VAL A 255 -16.52 -10.95 -2.88
N LEU A 256 -16.05 -11.85 -3.75
CA LEU A 256 -16.86 -12.31 -4.87
C LEU A 256 -18.14 -12.87 -4.27
N ALA A 257 -19.26 -12.20 -4.51
CA ALA A 257 -20.57 -12.76 -4.21
C ALA A 257 -20.68 -14.03 -5.04
N LEU A 258 -20.34 -15.17 -4.43
CA LEU A 258 -20.37 -16.44 -5.12
C LEU A 258 -21.83 -16.85 -5.27
N PRO A 259 -22.25 -17.24 -6.48
CA PRO A 259 -23.54 -17.86 -6.69
C PRO A 259 -23.71 -19.07 -5.76
N THR A 260 -24.94 -19.36 -5.36
CA THR A 260 -25.29 -20.55 -4.57
C THR A 260 -25.01 -21.85 -5.32
N ASP A 261 -25.04 -21.82 -6.64
CA ASP A 261 -24.63 -22.95 -7.49
C ASP A 261 -23.11 -23.12 -7.46
N ALA A 262 -22.66 -24.29 -7.02
CA ALA A 262 -21.23 -24.61 -6.88
C ALA A 262 -20.47 -24.51 -8.22
N GLY A 263 -21.10 -24.85 -9.34
CA GLY A 263 -20.50 -24.76 -10.67
C GLY A 263 -20.31 -23.32 -11.13
N GLN A 264 -21.30 -22.45 -10.87
CA GLN A 264 -21.20 -21.04 -11.16
C GLN A 264 -20.15 -20.37 -10.22
N ALA A 265 -20.11 -20.75 -8.96
CA ALA A 265 -19.10 -20.25 -8.01
C ALA A 265 -17.66 -20.53 -8.47
N VAL A 266 -17.39 -21.71 -9.02
CA VAL A 266 -16.08 -22.06 -9.59
C VAL A 266 -15.77 -21.18 -10.79
N LEU A 267 -16.73 -20.94 -11.70
CA LEU A 267 -16.53 -20.08 -12.87
C LEU A 267 -16.28 -18.61 -12.49
N VAL A 268 -17.00 -18.08 -11.49
CA VAL A 268 -16.81 -16.73 -10.99
C VAL A 268 -15.41 -16.56 -10.39
N LYS A 269 -14.95 -17.53 -9.56
CA LYS A 269 -13.59 -17.52 -9.01
C LYS A 269 -12.53 -17.59 -10.10
N ARG A 270 -12.72 -18.47 -11.11
CA ARG A 270 -11.77 -18.61 -12.19
C ARG A 270 -11.68 -17.35 -13.04
N ARG A 271 -12.81 -16.68 -13.31
CA ARG A 271 -12.82 -15.40 -14.03
C ARG A 271 -12.04 -14.32 -13.28
N ALA A 272 -12.28 -14.17 -11.99
CA ALA A 272 -11.56 -13.20 -11.19
C ALA A 272 -10.04 -13.47 -11.11
N ASP A 273 -9.65 -14.74 -11.07
CA ASP A 273 -8.24 -15.12 -11.11
C ASP A 273 -7.57 -14.77 -12.44
N LEU A 274 -8.27 -14.94 -13.55
CA LEU A 274 -7.79 -14.56 -14.88
C LEU A 274 -7.74 -13.03 -15.05
N GLU A 275 -8.73 -12.30 -14.54
CA GLU A 275 -8.74 -10.83 -14.53
C GLU A 275 -7.51 -10.30 -13.76
N ARG A 276 -7.19 -10.90 -12.62
CA ARG A 276 -5.96 -10.58 -11.86
C ARG A 276 -4.68 -10.87 -12.67
N GLN A 277 -4.62 -12.02 -13.37
CA GLN A 277 -3.47 -12.35 -14.23
C GLN A 277 -3.31 -11.36 -15.39
N VAL A 278 -4.41 -10.84 -15.95
CA VAL A 278 -4.37 -9.77 -16.97
C VAL A 278 -3.74 -8.50 -16.39
N GLU A 279 -4.12 -8.09 -15.17
CA GLU A 279 -3.54 -6.91 -14.53
C GLU A 279 -2.05 -7.13 -14.21
N GLU A 280 -1.67 -8.30 -13.71
CA GLU A 280 -0.26 -8.66 -13.49
C GLU A 280 0.56 -8.66 -14.78
N LEU A 281 -0.02 -9.13 -15.90
CA LEU A 281 0.62 -9.09 -17.22
C LEU A 281 0.77 -7.65 -17.73
N LYS A 282 -0.28 -6.83 -17.63
CA LYS A 282 -0.21 -5.40 -17.95
C LYS A 282 0.88 -4.68 -17.17
N ALA A 283 1.01 -4.99 -15.89
CA ALA A 283 2.06 -4.44 -15.04
C ALA A 283 3.49 -4.79 -15.50
N ARG A 284 3.65 -5.92 -16.22
CA ARG A 284 4.94 -6.39 -16.76
C ARG A 284 5.14 -6.06 -18.24
N LYS A 285 4.26 -5.27 -18.86
CA LYS A 285 4.28 -4.99 -20.30
C LYS A 285 5.65 -4.51 -20.79
N GLU A 286 6.26 -3.55 -20.09
CA GLU A 286 7.55 -2.97 -20.46
C GLU A 286 8.74 -3.96 -20.36
N THR A 287 8.58 -5.03 -19.57
CA THR A 287 9.64 -6.03 -19.35
C THR A 287 9.39 -7.36 -20.06
N THR A 288 8.25 -7.49 -20.74
CA THR A 288 7.87 -8.68 -21.51
C THR A 288 8.05 -8.44 -22.99
N PRO A 289 8.67 -9.35 -23.75
CA PRO A 289 8.76 -9.22 -25.20
C PRO A 289 7.37 -9.02 -25.82
N PRO A 290 7.19 -8.10 -26.79
CA PRO A 290 5.87 -7.73 -27.33
C PRO A 290 5.06 -8.95 -27.82
N ASP A 291 5.66 -9.83 -28.59
CA ASP A 291 4.98 -11.01 -29.13
C ASP A 291 4.51 -11.97 -28.01
N GLN A 292 5.31 -12.13 -26.96
CA GLN A 292 4.94 -12.94 -25.81
C GLN A 292 3.84 -12.27 -24.98
N TYR A 293 3.91 -10.94 -24.79
CA TYR A 293 2.88 -10.17 -24.11
C TYR A 293 1.54 -10.30 -24.82
N ASP A 294 1.50 -10.08 -26.13
CA ASP A 294 0.27 -10.13 -26.92
C ASP A 294 -0.35 -11.54 -26.93
N ALA A 295 0.46 -12.59 -27.09
CA ALA A 295 -0.01 -13.97 -27.04
C ALA A 295 -0.56 -14.38 -25.67
N GLU A 296 0.10 -13.96 -24.57
CA GLU A 296 -0.35 -14.24 -23.21
C GLU A 296 -1.64 -13.48 -22.89
N LEU A 297 -1.71 -12.19 -23.29
CA LEU A 297 -2.89 -11.36 -23.11
C LEU A 297 -4.11 -11.92 -23.88
N GLU A 298 -3.93 -12.28 -25.14
CA GLU A 298 -4.99 -12.88 -25.95
C GLU A 298 -5.53 -14.17 -25.32
N LYS A 299 -4.65 -15.05 -24.85
CA LYS A 299 -5.03 -16.30 -24.18
C LYS A 299 -5.90 -16.03 -22.93
N LEU A 300 -5.50 -15.09 -22.08
CA LEU A 300 -6.23 -14.73 -20.87
C LEU A 300 -7.59 -14.13 -21.20
N LEU A 301 -7.66 -13.20 -22.16
CA LEU A 301 -8.91 -12.54 -22.57
C LEU A 301 -9.90 -13.51 -23.20
N VAL A 302 -9.43 -14.45 -24.03
CA VAL A 302 -10.28 -15.51 -24.63
C VAL A 302 -10.87 -16.40 -23.55
N GLU A 303 -10.09 -16.79 -22.53
CA GLU A 303 -10.59 -17.61 -21.42
C GLU A 303 -11.61 -16.85 -20.57
N ILE A 304 -11.38 -15.57 -20.27
CA ILE A 304 -12.35 -14.70 -19.58
C ILE A 304 -13.66 -14.60 -20.38
N ALA A 305 -13.57 -14.41 -21.69
CA ALA A 305 -14.75 -14.32 -22.55
C ALA A 305 -15.58 -15.62 -22.55
N ARG A 306 -14.93 -16.78 -22.61
CA ARG A 306 -15.58 -18.09 -22.51
C ARG A 306 -16.31 -18.30 -21.19
N ILE A 307 -15.65 -17.98 -20.08
CA ILE A 307 -16.26 -18.10 -18.76
C ILE A 307 -17.44 -17.13 -18.62
N SER A 308 -17.30 -15.90 -19.09
CA SER A 308 -18.37 -14.89 -19.07
C SER A 308 -19.59 -15.33 -19.88
N GLN A 309 -19.38 -16.02 -21.00
CA GLN A 309 -20.46 -16.61 -21.79
C GLN A 309 -21.16 -17.76 -21.05
N GLN A 310 -20.39 -18.64 -20.37
CA GLN A 310 -20.95 -19.76 -19.59
C GLN A 310 -21.76 -19.25 -18.40
N LEU A 311 -21.33 -18.18 -17.75
CA LEU A 311 -22.07 -17.55 -16.64
C LEU A 311 -23.39 -16.95 -17.12
N ARG A 312 -23.39 -16.27 -18.28
CA ARG A 312 -24.62 -15.71 -18.87
C ARG A 312 -25.60 -16.77 -19.34
N ALA A 313 -25.13 -17.91 -19.83
CA ALA A 313 -26.00 -18.99 -20.30
C ALA A 313 -26.69 -19.75 -19.14
N LYS A 314 -26.25 -19.54 -17.89
CA LYS A 314 -26.81 -20.19 -16.69
C LYS A 314 -27.53 -19.22 -15.77
N SER A 315 -27.59 -17.93 -16.12
CA SER A 315 -28.40 -16.89 -15.44
C SER A 315 -29.77 -16.82 -16.10
#